data_99c816302c9fbd8e5623eb1b50670843
#
_entry.id   99c816302c9fbd8e5623eb1b50670843
#
_cell.length_a   1.000
_cell.length_b   1.000
_cell.length_c   1.000
_cell.angle_alpha   90.00
_cell.angle_beta   90.00
_cell.angle_gamma   90.00
#
_symmetry.space_group_name_H-M   'P 1'
#
loop_
_entity.id
_entity.type
_entity.pdbx_description
1 polymer ?
#
loop_
_entity_poly.entity_id
_entity_poly.type
_entity_poly.pdbx_seq_one_letter_code
_entity_poly.pdbx_strand_id
1 'polypeptide(L)' 'MKVKVFDCDKEKDLEECVNEFIIDKEIMDIKYQIALEVSGEEQFYCFSAMIIFISGLEVKYEVK' A
#
# COMPACT_ATOMS: atom_id res chain seq x y z
N MET A 1 13.95 1.47 7.54
CA MET A 1 12.75 0.75 7.08
C MET A 1 11.50 1.55 7.41
N LYS A 2 10.62 1.68 6.46
CA LYS A 2 9.40 2.45 6.60
C LYS A 2 8.20 1.63 6.19
N VAL A 3 7.03 2.06 6.63
CA VAL A 3 5.77 1.39 6.31
C VAL A 3 4.79 2.41 5.75
N LYS A 4 4.11 2.02 4.70
CA LYS A 4 3.03 2.82 4.12
C LYS A 4 1.78 1.96 4.04
N VAL A 5 0.66 2.49 4.49
CA VAL A 5 -0.62 1.77 4.47
C VAL A 5 -1.59 2.52 3.56
N PHE A 6 -2.24 1.77 2.69
CA PHE A 6 -3.29 2.28 1.82
C PHE A 6 -4.60 1.55 2.11
N ASP A 7 -5.69 2.30 2.15
CA ASP A 7 -7.04 1.75 2.29
C ASP A 7 -7.90 2.33 1.20
N CYS A 8 -8.55 1.47 0.44
CA CYS A 8 -9.44 1.90 -0.63
C CYS A 8 -10.68 1.04 -0.64
N ASP A 9 -11.78 1.59 -1.13
CA ASP A 9 -13.03 0.86 -1.25
C ASP A 9 -13.16 0.13 -2.58
N LYS A 10 -12.20 0.31 -3.47
CA LYS A 10 -12.16 -0.36 -4.77
C LYS A 10 -10.80 -0.96 -5.01
N GLU A 11 -10.79 -2.17 -5.51
CA GLU A 11 -9.56 -2.88 -5.77
C GLU A 11 -8.67 -2.14 -6.78
N LYS A 12 -9.28 -1.61 -7.81
CA LYS A 12 -8.54 -0.91 -8.85
C LYS A 12 -7.85 0.35 -8.31
N ASP A 13 -8.53 1.07 -7.44
CA ASP A 13 -7.96 2.27 -6.84
C ASP A 13 -6.76 1.91 -5.97
N LEU A 14 -6.86 0.84 -5.21
CA LEU A 14 -5.75 0.38 -4.39
C LEU A 14 -4.57 0.00 -5.26
N GLU A 15 -4.83 -0.72 -6.34
CA GLU A 15 -3.78 -1.14 -7.26
C GLU A 15 -3.03 0.06 -7.84
N GLU A 16 -3.75 1.08 -8.26
CA GLU A 16 -3.14 2.27 -8.81
C GLU A 16 -2.29 3.01 -7.78
N CYS A 17 -2.80 3.14 -6.56
CA CYS A 17 -2.07 3.81 -5.49
C CYS A 17 -0.79 3.08 -5.15
N VAL A 18 -0.85 1.76 -5.04
CA VAL A 18 0.32 0.96 -4.72
C VAL A 18 1.35 1.02 -5.84
N ASN A 19 0.90 0.84 -7.07
CA ASN A 19 1.82 0.84 -8.21
C ASN A 19 2.54 2.16 -8.36
N GLU A 20 1.83 3.25 -8.15
CA GLU A 20 2.43 4.56 -8.23
C GLU A 20 3.45 4.78 -7.11
N PHE A 21 3.13 4.30 -5.91
CA PHE A 21 4.00 4.49 -4.76
C PHE A 21 5.32 3.74 -4.89
N ILE A 22 5.30 2.53 -5.43
CA ILE A 22 6.48 1.66 -5.43
C ILE A 22 7.48 1.98 -6.54
N ILE A 23 7.16 2.88 -7.45
CA ILE A 23 8.00 3.18 -8.61
C ILE A 23 9.43 3.57 -8.22
N ASP A 24 9.57 4.42 -7.21
CA ASP A 24 10.86 4.99 -6.87
C ASP A 24 11.39 4.52 -5.51
N LYS A 25 10.90 3.38 -5.03
CA LYS A 25 11.29 2.88 -3.71
C LYS A 25 11.76 1.45 -3.77
N GLU A 26 12.59 1.09 -2.81
CA GLU A 26 13.03 -0.28 -2.67
C GLU A 26 12.05 -1.00 -1.75
N ILE A 27 11.34 -1.96 -2.29
CA ILE A 27 10.25 -2.63 -1.60
C ILE A 27 10.77 -3.91 -0.95
N MET A 28 10.53 -4.03 0.35
CA MET A 28 10.91 -5.21 1.10
C MET A 28 9.78 -6.24 1.10
N ASP A 29 8.56 -5.77 1.26
CA ASP A 29 7.41 -6.66 1.32
C ASP A 29 6.13 -5.87 1.12
N ILE A 30 5.11 -6.53 0.61
CA ILE A 30 3.78 -5.95 0.47
C ILE A 30 2.79 -6.95 1.03
N LYS A 31 1.99 -6.51 1.98
CA LYS A 31 0.93 -7.32 2.57
C LYS A 31 -0.41 -6.79 2.14
N TYR A 32 -1.25 -7.66 1.64
CA TYR A 32 -2.55 -7.31 1.10
C TYR A 32 -3.65 -7.95 1.92
N GLN A 33 -4.71 -7.20 2.18
CA GLN A 33 -5.82 -7.70 2.96
C GLN A 33 -7.13 -7.13 2.44
N ILE A 34 -8.16 -7.96 2.47
CA ILE A 34 -9.51 -7.54 2.12
C ILE A 34 -10.37 -7.71 3.36
N ALA A 35 -11.10 -6.67 3.72
CA ALA A 35 -12.05 -6.72 4.81
C ALA A 35 -13.45 -6.52 4.27
N LEU A 36 -14.39 -7.26 4.80
CA LEU A 36 -15.79 -7.13 4.44
C LEU A 36 -16.57 -6.65 5.65
N GLU A 37 -17.30 -5.57 5.48
CA GLU A 37 -18.21 -5.08 6.49
C GLU A 37 -19.63 -5.22 5.98
N VAL A 38 -20.51 -5.70 6.85
CA VAL A 38 -21.92 -5.82 6.55
C VAL A 38 -22.70 -4.90 7.45
N SER A 39 -23.51 -4.03 6.86
CA SER A 39 -24.36 -3.12 7.61
C SER A 39 -25.78 -3.24 7.05
N GLY A 40 -26.66 -3.89 7.80
CA GLY A 40 -27.99 -4.18 7.31
C GLY A 40 -27.95 -5.10 6.11
N GLU A 41 -28.46 -4.63 4.97
CA GLU A 41 -28.45 -5.39 3.74
C GLU A 41 -27.30 -5.02 2.84
N GLU A 42 -26.48 -4.05 3.23
CA GLU A 42 -25.39 -3.59 2.41
C GLU A 42 -24.08 -4.23 2.81
N GLN A 43 -23.23 -4.46 1.83
CA GLN A 43 -21.93 -5.03 2.03
C GLN A 43 -20.88 -4.03 1.54
N PHE A 44 -19.88 -3.79 2.37
CA PHE A 44 -18.81 -2.87 2.04
C PHE A 44 -17.49 -3.63 2.08
N TYR A 45 -16.69 -3.49 1.03
CA TYR A 45 -15.37 -4.07 0.98
C TYR A 45 -14.33 -2.99 1.21
N CYS A 46 -13.34 -3.33 2.02
CA CYS A 46 -12.19 -2.44 2.21
C CYS A 46 -10.95 -3.20 1.77
N PHE A 47 -10.25 -2.65 0.81
CA PHE A 47 -9.03 -3.22 0.29
C PHE A 47 -7.86 -2.45 0.88
N SER A 48 -6.97 -3.17 1.56
CA SER A 48 -5.86 -2.57 2.26
C SER A 48 -4.55 -3.18 1.81
N ALA A 49 -3.51 -2.37 1.77
CA ALA A 49 -2.17 -2.85 1.50
C ALA A 49 -1.19 -2.16 2.43
N MET A 50 -0.27 -2.95 2.97
CA MET A 50 0.81 -2.43 3.79
C MET A 50 2.11 -2.68 3.03
N ILE A 51 2.85 -1.63 2.77
CA ILE A 51 4.10 -1.71 2.04
C ILE A 51 5.25 -1.41 3.00
N ILE A 52 6.17 -2.36 3.09
CA ILE A 52 7.37 -2.21 3.90
C ILE A 52 8.51 -1.91 2.94
N PHE A 53 9.15 -0.78 3.12
CA PHE A 53 10.10 -0.30 2.13
C PHE A 53 11.25 0.47 2.75
N ILE A 54 12.28 0.66 1.93
CA ILE A 54 13.41 1.53 2.25
C ILE A 54 13.36 2.66 1.23
N SER A 55 13.51 3.89 1.72
CA SER A 55 13.49 5.03 0.83
C SER A 55 14.78 5.05 0.00
N GLY A 56 14.66 4.71 -1.27
CA GLY A 56 15.83 4.61 -2.13
C GLY A 56 16.55 5.92 -2.34
N LEU A 57 15.82 7.01 -2.38
CA LEU A 57 16.44 8.31 -2.59
C LEU A 57 17.31 8.72 -1.42
N GLU A 58 16.84 8.43 -0.20
CA GLU A 58 17.63 8.74 0.99
C GLU A 58 18.92 7.95 1.01
N VAL A 59 18.84 6.69 0.62
CA VAL A 59 20.01 5.83 0.58
C VAL A 59 21.05 6.38 -0.38
N LYS A 60 20.61 6.86 -1.52
CA LYS A 60 21.54 7.40 -2.51
C LYS A 60 22.29 8.61 -2.01
N TYR A 61 21.62 9.45 -1.26
CA TYR A 61 22.28 10.64 -0.73
C TYR A 61 23.29 10.29 0.33
N GLU A 62 23.02 9.30 1.12
CA GLU A 62 23.93 8.94 2.21
C GLU A 62 25.19 8.30 1.72
N VAL A 63 25.16 7.71 0.56
CA VAL A 63 26.34 7.06 0.01
C VAL A 63 27.42 8.05 -0.36
N LYS A 64 27.05 9.26 -0.57
CA LYS A 64 28.04 10.27 -0.89
C LYS A 64 28.87 10.59 0.33
#